data_8b765de3124946720e83c5b9890068c3
#
_entry.id   8b765de3124946720e83c5b9890068c3
#
_cell.length_a   1.000
_cell.length_b   1.000
_cell.length_c   1.000
_cell.angle_alpha   90.00
_cell.angle_beta   90.00
_cell.angle_gamma   90.00
#
_symmetry.space_group_name_H-M   'P 1'
#
loop_
_entity.id
_entity.type
_entity.pdbx_description
1 polymer ?
#
loop_
_entity_poly.entity_id
_entity_poly.type
_entity_poly.pdbx_seq_one_letter_code
_entity_poly.pdbx_strand_id
1 'polypeptide(L)'
;QNQLSDQPFLSAPRQLLLRLWGLGTLGLVLSIAAGAYWWEKQLPERLQSALNANNFEACIRTSEQLAALRWLGDGAPKEQALCRRKHAEQLWEQGDPIAALALQQQLVASGHGDLDVDRETLERWRQALKDQAVALFRQGELQKALDLLEPLKGHSRSSISQLSATLMEIWNRNQLEERRLVQLVKQERWWEALDSLNKLDHPWW
;
A
#
# COMPACT_ATOMS: atom_id res chain seq x y z
N GLN A 1 56.73 -14.62 67.99
CA GLN A 1 55.86 -13.56 68.43
C GLN A 1 56.03 -12.42 67.47
N ASN A 2 55.15 -12.25 66.51
CA ASN A 2 54.76 -10.93 65.96
C ASN A 2 53.47 -11.14 65.15
N GLN A 3 52.37 -10.73 65.72
CA GLN A 3 51.12 -10.56 65.07
C GLN A 3 51.22 -9.30 64.18
N LEU A 4 51.13 -9.50 62.87
CA LEU A 4 50.84 -8.40 61.95
C LEU A 4 49.34 -8.37 61.78
N SER A 5 48.76 -7.32 62.32
CA SER A 5 47.33 -6.96 62.16
C SER A 5 46.98 -6.69 60.71
N ASP A 6 46.21 -7.58 60.15
CA ASP A 6 45.51 -7.30 58.87
C ASP A 6 44.54 -6.15 59.07
N GLN A 7 44.82 -5.04 58.44
CA GLN A 7 43.91 -3.90 58.36
C GLN A 7 43.03 -4.03 57.10
N PRO A 8 41.69 -4.15 57.20
CA PRO A 8 40.79 -4.12 56.07
C PRO A 8 40.35 -2.70 55.75
N PHE A 9 41.25 -1.86 55.21
CA PHE A 9 40.93 -0.44 54.89
C PHE A 9 40.63 -0.12 53.45
N LEU A 10 40.21 -1.10 52.60
CA LEU A 10 40.01 -0.83 51.20
C LEU A 10 38.59 -1.16 50.63
N SER A 11 37.59 -1.44 51.49
CA SER A 11 36.25 -1.81 50.98
C SER A 11 35.21 -0.68 50.95
N ALA A 12 35.38 0.38 51.74
CA ALA A 12 34.39 1.48 51.84
C ALA A 12 34.23 2.33 50.55
N PRO A 13 35.29 2.77 49.85
CA PRO A 13 35.13 3.61 48.69
C PRO A 13 34.52 2.90 47.49
N ARG A 14 34.78 1.60 47.31
CA ARG A 14 34.18 0.81 46.21
C ARG A 14 32.67 0.60 46.34
N GLN A 15 32.19 0.40 47.57
CA GLN A 15 30.74 0.26 47.79
C GLN A 15 29.98 1.57 47.59
N LEU A 16 30.59 2.68 47.95
CA LEU A 16 30.03 4.03 47.70
C LEU A 16 29.97 4.37 46.22
N LEU A 17 31.02 4.06 45.43
CA LEU A 17 31.05 4.23 44.00
C LEU A 17 30.01 3.34 43.30
N LEU A 18 29.83 2.07 43.70
CA LEU A 18 28.82 1.18 43.17
C LEU A 18 27.39 1.65 43.47
N ARG A 19 27.16 2.21 44.66
CA ARG A 19 25.84 2.80 45.00
C ARG A 19 25.56 4.08 44.23
N LEU A 20 26.54 4.94 44.04
CA LEU A 20 26.41 6.17 43.22
C LEU A 20 26.16 5.81 41.72
N TRP A 21 26.88 4.80 41.21
CA TRP A 21 26.65 4.26 39.86
C TRP A 21 25.27 3.66 39.72
N GLY A 22 24.82 2.85 40.69
CA GLY A 22 23.48 2.25 40.70
C GLY A 22 22.36 3.29 40.77
N LEU A 23 22.52 4.32 41.59
CA LEU A 23 21.55 5.45 41.65
C LEU A 23 21.55 6.31 40.38
N GLY A 24 22.70 6.55 39.76
CA GLY A 24 22.84 7.27 38.52
C GLY A 24 22.18 6.53 37.34
N THR A 25 22.44 5.23 37.23
CA THR A 25 21.81 4.38 36.17
C THR A 25 20.30 4.23 36.39
N LEU A 26 19.83 4.06 37.62
CA LEU A 26 18.40 4.02 37.93
C LEU A 26 17.72 5.34 37.59
N GLY A 27 18.33 6.48 37.95
CA GLY A 27 17.83 7.82 37.63
C GLY A 27 17.73 8.04 36.10
N LEU A 28 18.74 7.59 35.35
CA LEU A 28 18.75 7.68 33.89
C LEU A 28 17.62 6.82 33.28
N VAL A 29 17.46 5.58 33.72
CA VAL A 29 16.41 4.68 33.25
C VAL A 29 15.02 5.24 33.54
N LEU A 30 14.81 5.77 34.75
CA LEU A 30 13.53 6.39 35.12
C LEU A 30 13.24 7.65 34.29
N SER A 31 14.25 8.46 33.98
CA SER A 31 14.10 9.65 33.14
C SER A 31 13.72 9.28 31.70
N ILE A 32 14.36 8.24 31.13
CA ILE A 32 14.04 7.72 29.80
C ILE A 32 12.61 7.16 29.78
N ALA A 33 12.23 6.37 30.79
CA ALA A 33 10.90 5.79 30.89
C ALA A 33 9.81 6.88 31.05
N ALA A 34 10.05 7.91 31.86
CA ALA A 34 9.13 9.04 32.00
C ALA A 34 9.02 9.86 30.72
N GLY A 35 10.12 10.07 30.00
CA GLY A 35 10.14 10.73 28.70
C GLY A 35 9.36 9.93 27.65
N ALA A 36 9.56 8.62 27.57
CA ALA A 36 8.84 7.73 26.66
C ALA A 36 7.32 7.71 26.96
N TYR A 37 6.95 7.63 28.23
CA TYR A 37 5.55 7.69 28.66
C TYR A 37 4.87 9.02 28.32
N TRP A 38 5.56 10.16 28.53
CA TRP A 38 5.02 11.46 28.17
C TRP A 38 4.89 11.62 26.65
N TRP A 39 5.87 11.13 25.89
CA TRP A 39 5.84 11.10 24.43
C TRP A 39 4.69 10.25 23.89
N GLU A 40 4.48 9.03 24.47
CA GLU A 40 3.37 8.15 24.10
C GLU A 40 2.01 8.85 24.25
N LYS A 41 1.83 9.64 25.30
CA LYS A 41 0.58 10.39 25.54
C LYS A 41 0.31 11.50 24.52
N GLN A 42 1.36 12.06 23.89
CA GLN A 42 1.20 13.11 22.87
C GLN A 42 0.96 12.56 21.47
N LEU A 43 1.36 11.33 21.19
CA LEU A 43 1.25 10.72 19.86
C LEU A 43 -0.18 10.60 19.35
N PRO A 44 -1.20 10.21 20.15
CA PRO A 44 -2.59 10.16 19.71
C PRO A 44 -3.14 11.54 19.28
N GLU A 45 -2.79 12.60 19.98
CA GLU A 45 -3.19 13.97 19.61
C GLU A 45 -2.54 14.41 18.29
N ARG A 46 -1.26 14.10 18.09
CA ARG A 46 -0.54 14.37 16.84
C ARG A 46 -1.12 13.57 15.68
N LEU A 47 -1.47 12.32 15.91
CA LEU A 47 -2.13 11.46 14.91
C LEU A 47 -3.48 12.03 14.51
N GLN A 48 -4.30 12.44 15.49
CA GLN A 48 -5.60 13.07 15.22
C GLN A 48 -5.43 14.41 14.47
N SER A 49 -4.45 15.21 14.84
CA SER A 49 -4.11 16.45 14.14
C SER A 49 -3.68 16.20 12.70
N ALA A 50 -2.85 15.17 12.45
CA ALA A 50 -2.42 14.77 11.12
C ALA A 50 -3.60 14.30 10.25
N LEU A 51 -4.53 13.51 10.83
CA LEU A 51 -5.76 13.08 10.19
C LEU A 51 -6.65 14.27 9.79
N ASN A 52 -6.87 15.20 10.73
CA ASN A 52 -7.69 16.38 10.49
C ASN A 52 -7.10 17.33 9.43
N ALA A 53 -5.76 17.34 9.32
CA ALA A 53 -5.04 18.08 8.31
C ALA A 53 -4.89 17.35 6.96
N ASN A 54 -5.45 16.14 6.81
CA ASN A 54 -5.26 15.25 5.66
C ASN A 54 -3.78 14.96 5.34
N ASN A 55 -2.91 15.05 6.36
CA ASN A 55 -1.49 14.74 6.22
C ASN A 55 -1.24 13.28 6.58
N PHE A 56 -1.56 12.39 5.63
CA PHE A 56 -1.52 10.94 5.88
C PHE A 56 -0.11 10.38 5.98
N GLU A 57 0.89 11.02 5.37
CA GLU A 57 2.29 10.63 5.61
C GLU A 57 2.72 10.87 7.06
N ALA A 58 2.35 12.03 7.62
CA ALA A 58 2.59 12.31 9.03
C ALA A 58 1.80 11.35 9.94
N CYS A 59 0.55 11.00 9.56
CA CYS A 59 -0.27 10.01 10.25
C CYS A 59 0.43 8.64 10.29
N ILE A 60 0.89 8.14 9.15
CA ILE A 60 1.60 6.86 9.05
C ILE A 60 2.86 6.87 9.92
N ARG A 61 3.72 7.88 9.79
CA ARG A 61 4.94 8.00 10.62
C ARG A 61 4.63 8.04 12.11
N THR A 62 3.60 8.78 12.51
CA THR A 62 3.20 8.89 13.93
C THR A 62 2.65 7.56 14.45
N SER A 63 1.87 6.83 13.64
CA SER A 63 1.36 5.51 14.01
C SER A 63 2.47 4.46 14.11
N GLU A 64 3.50 4.53 13.27
CA GLU A 64 4.68 3.66 13.35
C GLU A 64 5.52 3.97 14.61
N GLN A 65 5.70 5.26 14.96
CA GLN A 65 6.36 5.66 16.21
C GLN A 65 5.59 5.13 17.42
N LEU A 66 4.26 5.24 17.41
CA LEU A 66 3.41 4.71 18.48
C LEU A 66 3.53 3.18 18.59
N ALA A 67 3.54 2.48 17.47
CA ALA A 67 3.75 1.03 17.44
C ALA A 67 5.13 0.63 17.99
N ALA A 68 6.18 1.40 17.66
CA ALA A 68 7.54 1.17 18.17
C ALA A 68 7.65 1.40 19.67
N LEU A 69 6.95 2.39 20.23
CA LEU A 69 6.90 2.62 21.69
C LEU A 69 6.12 1.54 22.42
N ARG A 70 5.08 0.98 21.79
CA ARG A 70 4.25 -0.10 22.33
C ARG A 70 4.75 -1.51 21.96
N TRP A 71 6.01 -1.66 21.60
CA TRP A 71 6.57 -2.95 21.14
C TRP A 71 6.46 -4.09 22.15
N LEU A 72 6.37 -3.77 23.47
CA LEU A 72 6.14 -4.73 24.55
C LEU A 72 4.65 -5.10 24.77
N GLY A 73 3.73 -4.42 24.04
CA GLY A 73 2.29 -4.64 24.12
C GLY A 73 1.70 -4.95 22.74
N ASP A 74 0.46 -4.48 22.52
CA ASP A 74 -0.29 -4.76 21.29
C ASP A 74 0.12 -3.85 20.09
N GLY A 75 1.14 -3.02 20.24
CA GLY A 75 1.55 -2.06 19.21
C GLY A 75 0.48 -0.98 18.96
N ALA A 76 0.33 -0.57 17.71
CA ALA A 76 -0.70 0.39 17.28
C ALA A 76 -1.39 -0.06 15.96
N PRO A 77 -1.92 -1.31 15.88
CA PRO A 77 -2.44 -1.86 14.63
C PRO A 77 -3.64 -1.08 14.12
N LYS A 78 -4.53 -0.62 14.99
CA LYS A 78 -5.73 0.14 14.61
C LYS A 78 -5.39 1.52 14.04
N GLU A 79 -4.44 2.21 14.66
CA GLU A 79 -3.97 3.52 14.23
C GLU A 79 -3.23 3.41 12.89
N GLN A 80 -2.38 2.41 12.73
CA GLN A 80 -1.71 2.14 11.47
C GLN A 80 -2.71 1.82 10.34
N ALA A 81 -3.70 0.98 10.62
CA ALA A 81 -4.75 0.64 9.67
C ALA A 81 -5.56 1.87 9.26
N LEU A 82 -5.95 2.71 10.23
CA LEU A 82 -6.71 3.94 9.98
C LEU A 82 -5.94 4.91 9.06
N CYS A 83 -4.66 5.17 9.36
CA CYS A 83 -3.84 6.06 8.56
C CYS A 83 -3.66 5.55 7.12
N ARG A 84 -3.37 4.25 6.95
CA ARG A 84 -3.20 3.63 5.63
C ARG A 84 -4.49 3.64 4.83
N ARG A 85 -5.64 3.32 5.45
CA ARG A 85 -6.95 3.34 4.80
C ARG A 85 -7.27 4.74 4.29
N LYS A 86 -7.13 5.76 5.14
CA LYS A 86 -7.41 7.15 4.78
C LYS A 86 -6.49 7.65 3.67
N HIS A 87 -5.21 7.27 3.70
CA HIS A 87 -4.28 7.62 2.62
C HIS A 87 -4.64 6.91 1.30
N ALA A 88 -5.00 5.64 1.35
CA ALA A 88 -5.44 4.90 0.17
C ALA A 88 -6.72 5.49 -0.45
N GLU A 89 -7.72 5.86 0.39
CA GLU A 89 -8.93 6.56 -0.04
C GLU A 89 -8.59 7.89 -0.74
N GLN A 90 -7.71 8.70 -0.15
CA GLN A 90 -7.28 9.97 -0.74
C GLN A 90 -6.60 9.77 -2.10
N LEU A 91 -5.69 8.83 -2.22
CA LEU A 91 -5.00 8.55 -3.50
C LEU A 91 -5.99 8.09 -4.57
N TRP A 92 -6.97 7.28 -4.19
CA TRP A 92 -8.05 6.88 -5.10
C TRP A 92 -8.85 8.07 -5.62
N GLU A 93 -9.24 8.99 -4.73
CA GLU A 93 -9.97 10.21 -5.07
C GLU A 93 -9.14 11.20 -5.90
N GLN A 94 -7.82 11.25 -5.69
CA GLN A 94 -6.89 12.06 -6.46
C GLN A 94 -6.58 11.50 -7.86
N GLY A 95 -7.08 10.29 -8.18
CA GLY A 95 -6.85 9.66 -9.48
C GLY A 95 -5.51 8.93 -9.59
N ASP A 96 -4.91 8.54 -8.47
CA ASP A 96 -3.78 7.62 -8.43
C ASP A 96 -4.22 6.22 -7.93
N PRO A 97 -4.94 5.45 -8.76
CA PRO A 97 -5.49 4.16 -8.37
C PRO A 97 -4.41 3.09 -8.12
N ILE A 98 -3.22 3.25 -8.73
CA ILE A 98 -2.12 2.29 -8.57
C ILE A 98 -1.53 2.38 -7.17
N ALA A 99 -1.22 3.60 -6.72
CA ALA A 99 -0.74 3.83 -5.36
C ALA A 99 -1.80 3.49 -4.30
N ALA A 100 -3.08 3.83 -4.57
CA ALA A 100 -4.21 3.48 -3.71
C ALA A 100 -4.33 1.96 -3.52
N LEU A 101 -4.29 1.18 -4.61
CA LEU A 101 -4.32 -0.28 -4.56
C LEU A 101 -3.15 -0.88 -3.81
N ALA A 102 -1.93 -0.36 -4.02
CA ALA A 102 -0.74 -0.84 -3.33
C ALA A 102 -0.86 -0.67 -1.81
N LEU A 103 -1.34 0.48 -1.34
CA LEU A 103 -1.59 0.74 0.08
C LEU A 103 -2.72 -0.14 0.64
N GLN A 104 -3.82 -0.31 -0.10
CA GLN A 104 -4.93 -1.16 0.32
C GLN A 104 -4.52 -2.64 0.41
N GLN A 105 -3.67 -3.10 -0.50
CA GLN A 105 -3.09 -4.45 -0.46
C GLN A 105 -2.19 -4.65 0.77
N GLN A 106 -1.34 -3.66 1.09
CA GLN A 106 -0.52 -3.68 2.29
C GLN A 106 -1.38 -3.70 3.57
N LEU A 107 -2.49 -2.95 3.57
CA LEU A 107 -3.43 -2.95 4.69
C LEU A 107 -4.05 -4.34 4.89
N VAL A 108 -4.57 -4.95 3.84
CA VAL A 108 -5.12 -6.32 3.88
C VAL A 108 -4.07 -7.34 4.31
N ALA A 109 -2.84 -7.25 3.78
CA ALA A 109 -1.75 -8.16 4.11
C ALA A 109 -1.28 -8.02 5.57
N SER A 110 -1.34 -6.82 6.15
CA SER A 110 -0.96 -6.58 7.54
C SER A 110 -1.94 -7.18 8.55
N GLY A 111 -3.21 -7.37 8.19
CA GLY A 111 -4.26 -7.84 9.08
C GLY A 111 -4.60 -6.86 10.23
N HIS A 112 -4.10 -5.63 10.17
CA HIS A 112 -4.27 -4.64 11.25
C HIS A 112 -5.65 -3.96 11.23
N GLY A 113 -6.34 -4.00 10.09
CA GLY A 113 -7.65 -3.37 9.90
C GLY A 113 -8.82 -4.32 10.07
N ASP A 114 -9.99 -3.90 9.57
CA ASP A 114 -11.13 -4.75 9.37
C ASP A 114 -10.94 -5.51 8.04
N LEU A 115 -10.55 -6.77 8.16
CA LEU A 115 -10.14 -7.59 7.02
C LEU A 115 -11.26 -7.75 5.97
N ASP A 116 -12.51 -7.83 6.40
CA ASP A 116 -13.64 -8.02 5.49
C ASP A 116 -13.92 -6.73 4.71
N VAL A 117 -13.99 -5.60 5.40
CA VAL A 117 -14.18 -4.27 4.79
C VAL A 117 -13.01 -3.90 3.88
N ASP A 118 -11.77 -4.18 4.32
CA ASP A 118 -10.57 -3.84 3.56
C ASP A 118 -10.41 -4.70 2.29
N ARG A 119 -10.80 -5.99 2.35
CA ARG A 119 -10.87 -6.88 1.17
C ARG A 119 -11.97 -6.46 0.20
N GLU A 120 -13.16 -6.18 0.70
CA GLU A 120 -14.27 -5.72 -0.14
C GLU A 120 -13.89 -4.43 -0.89
N THR A 121 -13.27 -3.47 -0.20
CA THR A 121 -12.79 -2.24 -0.82
C THR A 121 -11.75 -2.52 -1.90
N LEU A 122 -10.78 -3.40 -1.63
CA LEU A 122 -9.76 -3.80 -2.59
C LEU A 122 -10.37 -4.43 -3.85
N GLU A 123 -11.32 -5.36 -3.69
CA GLU A 123 -11.98 -6.01 -4.83
C GLU A 123 -12.86 -5.03 -5.61
N ARG A 124 -13.57 -4.13 -4.95
CA ARG A 124 -14.36 -3.08 -5.59
C ARG A 124 -13.48 -2.16 -6.46
N TRP A 125 -12.31 -1.75 -5.95
CA TRP A 125 -11.38 -0.92 -6.70
C TRP A 125 -10.76 -1.66 -7.88
N ARG A 126 -10.40 -2.94 -7.69
CA ARG A 126 -9.94 -3.80 -8.80
C ARG A 126 -10.98 -3.94 -9.90
N GLN A 127 -12.25 -4.13 -9.52
CA GLN A 127 -13.33 -4.23 -10.49
C GLN A 127 -13.53 -2.90 -11.23
N ALA A 128 -13.51 -1.77 -10.54
CA ALA A 128 -13.62 -0.44 -11.16
C ALA A 128 -12.52 -0.20 -12.20
N LEU A 129 -11.27 -0.63 -11.94
CA LEU A 129 -10.19 -0.52 -12.92
C LEU A 129 -10.35 -1.44 -14.12
N LYS A 130 -10.88 -2.66 -13.94
CA LYS A 130 -11.22 -3.55 -15.07
C LYS A 130 -12.30 -2.92 -15.95
N ASP A 131 -13.34 -2.37 -15.34
CA ASP A 131 -14.44 -1.72 -16.07
C ASP A 131 -13.93 -0.49 -16.83
N GLN A 132 -13.05 0.30 -16.23
CA GLN A 132 -12.40 1.44 -16.88
C GLN A 132 -11.51 1.00 -18.05
N ALA A 133 -10.74 -0.08 -17.89
CA ALA A 133 -9.92 -0.63 -18.98
C ALA A 133 -10.78 -1.09 -20.17
N VAL A 134 -11.91 -1.76 -19.89
CA VAL A 134 -12.87 -2.13 -20.94
C VAL A 134 -13.49 -0.89 -21.61
N ALA A 135 -13.78 0.16 -20.85
CA ALA A 135 -14.30 1.41 -21.40
C ALA A 135 -13.27 2.09 -22.33
N LEU A 136 -12.00 2.16 -21.92
CA LEU A 136 -10.91 2.67 -22.76
C LEU A 136 -10.72 1.83 -24.03
N PHE A 137 -10.78 0.52 -23.89
CA PHE A 137 -10.72 -0.38 -25.04
C PHE A 137 -11.84 -0.07 -26.06
N ARG A 138 -13.09 0.08 -25.60
CA ARG A 138 -14.22 0.43 -26.46
C ARG A 138 -14.07 1.77 -27.18
N GLN A 139 -13.25 2.69 -26.61
CA GLN A 139 -12.90 3.99 -27.20
C GLN A 139 -11.75 3.89 -28.20
N GLY A 140 -11.21 2.70 -28.46
CA GLY A 140 -10.07 2.50 -29.35
C GLY A 140 -8.70 2.69 -28.66
N GLU A 141 -8.67 2.85 -27.35
CA GLU A 141 -7.44 3.11 -26.59
C GLU A 141 -6.86 1.84 -25.96
N LEU A 142 -6.58 0.82 -26.81
CA LEU A 142 -6.07 -0.46 -26.35
C LEU A 142 -4.86 -0.34 -25.43
N GLN A 143 -3.86 0.49 -25.80
CA GLN A 143 -2.63 0.59 -25.02
C GLN A 143 -2.91 1.12 -23.61
N LYS A 144 -3.73 2.16 -23.47
CA LYS A 144 -4.11 2.68 -22.15
C LYS A 144 -4.89 1.66 -21.32
N ALA A 145 -5.75 0.88 -21.97
CA ALA A 145 -6.48 -0.20 -21.32
C ALA A 145 -5.52 -1.27 -20.77
N LEU A 146 -4.52 -1.67 -21.54
CA LEU A 146 -3.51 -2.66 -21.11
C LEU A 146 -2.61 -2.13 -20.00
N ASP A 147 -2.18 -0.86 -20.08
CA ASP A 147 -1.35 -0.20 -19.06
C ASP A 147 -2.09 -0.13 -17.71
N LEU A 148 -3.42 0.09 -17.74
CA LEU A 148 -4.26 0.12 -16.54
C LEU A 148 -4.41 -1.27 -15.89
N LEU A 149 -4.37 -2.34 -16.69
CA LEU A 149 -4.48 -3.73 -16.22
C LEU A 149 -3.15 -4.29 -15.68
N GLU A 150 -2.01 -3.72 -16.09
CA GLU A 150 -0.68 -4.25 -15.74
C GLU A 150 -0.43 -4.38 -14.22
N PRO A 151 -0.73 -3.36 -13.38
CA PRO A 151 -0.54 -3.44 -11.93
C PRO A 151 -1.40 -4.50 -11.25
N LEU A 152 -2.53 -4.89 -11.88
CA LEU A 152 -3.46 -5.89 -11.34
C LEU A 152 -2.95 -7.33 -11.51
N LYS A 153 -1.98 -7.59 -12.39
CA LYS A 153 -1.46 -8.94 -12.70
C LYS A 153 -0.80 -9.62 -11.49
N GLY A 154 -0.29 -8.83 -10.54
CA GLY A 154 0.44 -9.35 -9.38
C GLY A 154 -0.39 -10.28 -8.48
N HIS A 155 -1.72 -10.11 -8.41
CA HIS A 155 -2.60 -10.75 -7.42
C HIS A 155 -3.71 -11.63 -8.04
N SER A 156 -4.03 -11.44 -9.30
CA SER A 156 -5.04 -12.22 -10.02
C SER A 156 -4.54 -12.55 -11.42
N ARG A 157 -3.33 -13.10 -11.49
CA ARG A 157 -2.58 -13.27 -12.73
C ARG A 157 -3.39 -13.94 -13.84
N SER A 158 -4.16 -15.00 -13.53
CA SER A 158 -4.91 -15.74 -14.55
C SER A 158 -6.05 -14.93 -15.17
N SER A 159 -6.92 -14.30 -14.35
CA SER A 159 -8.09 -13.57 -14.85
C SER A 159 -7.71 -12.28 -15.57
N ILE A 160 -6.72 -11.53 -15.06
CA ILE A 160 -6.24 -10.29 -15.68
C ILE A 160 -5.46 -10.58 -16.97
N SER A 161 -4.61 -11.61 -16.96
CA SER A 161 -3.90 -12.03 -18.18
C SER A 161 -4.86 -12.51 -19.26
N GLN A 162 -5.92 -13.22 -18.86
CA GLN A 162 -6.96 -13.65 -19.79
C GLN A 162 -7.73 -12.45 -20.37
N LEU A 163 -8.11 -11.47 -19.52
CA LEU A 163 -8.75 -10.24 -20.00
C LEU A 163 -7.84 -9.50 -20.98
N SER A 164 -6.59 -9.26 -20.63
CA SER A 164 -5.62 -8.58 -21.51
C SER A 164 -5.43 -9.32 -22.84
N ALA A 165 -5.34 -10.65 -22.80
CA ALA A 165 -5.23 -11.47 -24.01
C ALA A 165 -6.49 -11.37 -24.90
N THR A 166 -7.68 -11.41 -24.30
CA THR A 166 -8.95 -11.23 -25.01
C THR A 166 -9.06 -9.87 -25.69
N LEU A 167 -8.68 -8.78 -24.98
CA LEU A 167 -8.68 -7.43 -25.58
C LEU A 167 -7.71 -7.35 -26.78
N MET A 168 -6.51 -7.92 -26.66
CA MET A 168 -5.54 -7.96 -27.76
C MET A 168 -6.04 -8.82 -28.94
N GLU A 169 -6.67 -9.95 -28.67
CA GLU A 169 -7.22 -10.83 -29.72
C GLU A 169 -8.31 -10.12 -30.50
N ILE A 170 -9.30 -9.53 -29.82
CA ILE A 170 -10.37 -8.77 -30.46
C ILE A 170 -9.79 -7.64 -31.31
N TRP A 171 -8.85 -6.88 -30.77
CA TRP A 171 -8.20 -5.78 -31.48
C TRP A 171 -7.49 -6.24 -32.74
N ASN A 172 -6.65 -7.27 -32.65
CA ASN A 172 -5.87 -7.81 -33.76
C ASN A 172 -6.78 -8.36 -34.86
N ARG A 173 -7.87 -9.04 -34.49
CA ARG A 173 -8.87 -9.56 -35.44
C ARG A 173 -9.52 -8.40 -36.22
N ASN A 174 -10.00 -7.38 -35.52
CA ASN A 174 -10.62 -6.23 -36.18
C ASN A 174 -9.62 -5.48 -37.08
N GLN A 175 -8.39 -5.28 -36.64
CA GLN A 175 -7.33 -4.65 -37.45
C GLN A 175 -6.99 -5.46 -38.71
N LEU A 176 -7.07 -6.80 -38.65
CA LEU A 176 -6.85 -7.66 -39.79
C LEU A 176 -8.01 -7.52 -40.82
N GLU A 177 -9.25 -7.53 -40.33
CA GLU A 177 -10.43 -7.38 -41.18
C GLU A 177 -10.51 -5.98 -41.80
N GLU A 178 -10.13 -4.93 -41.07
CA GLU A 178 -10.00 -3.56 -41.61
C GLU A 178 -9.01 -3.51 -42.79
N ARG A 179 -7.80 -4.08 -42.62
CA ARG A 179 -6.81 -4.11 -43.70
C ARG A 179 -7.33 -4.89 -44.92
N ARG A 180 -8.02 -6.01 -44.69
CA ARG A 180 -8.65 -6.77 -45.73
C ARG A 180 -9.76 -5.98 -46.43
N LEU A 181 -10.62 -5.31 -45.67
CA LEU A 181 -11.67 -4.42 -46.22
C LEU A 181 -11.08 -3.36 -47.15
N VAL A 182 -10.02 -2.65 -46.69
CA VAL A 182 -9.36 -1.62 -47.51
C VAL A 182 -8.80 -2.20 -48.83
N GLN A 183 -8.23 -3.42 -48.81
CA GLN A 183 -7.73 -4.08 -49.99
C GLN A 183 -8.86 -4.48 -50.96
N LEU A 184 -9.96 -5.02 -50.44
CA LEU A 184 -11.11 -5.43 -51.26
C LEU A 184 -11.78 -4.21 -51.91
N VAL A 185 -11.92 -3.10 -51.19
CA VAL A 185 -12.42 -1.82 -51.75
C VAL A 185 -11.53 -1.34 -52.88
N LYS A 186 -10.17 -1.36 -52.72
CA LYS A 186 -9.24 -0.98 -53.78
C LYS A 186 -9.33 -1.86 -55.02
N GLN A 187 -9.76 -3.14 -54.87
CA GLN A 187 -9.95 -4.10 -55.94
C GLN A 187 -11.38 -4.07 -56.53
N GLU A 188 -12.23 -3.16 -56.08
CA GLU A 188 -13.65 -3.05 -56.44
C GLU A 188 -14.50 -4.31 -56.18
N ARG A 189 -14.03 -5.14 -55.19
CA ARG A 189 -14.69 -6.38 -54.77
C ARG A 189 -15.73 -6.09 -53.68
N TRP A 190 -16.81 -5.45 -54.05
CA TRP A 190 -17.77 -4.83 -53.14
C TRP A 190 -18.48 -5.83 -52.22
N TRP A 191 -18.87 -7.00 -52.75
CA TRP A 191 -19.56 -8.02 -51.95
C TRP A 191 -18.68 -8.62 -50.85
N GLU A 192 -17.41 -8.86 -51.18
CA GLU A 192 -16.44 -9.35 -50.19
C GLU A 192 -16.04 -8.28 -49.20
N ALA A 193 -16.01 -7.02 -49.65
CA ALA A 193 -15.77 -5.87 -48.76
C ALA A 193 -16.90 -5.75 -47.72
N LEU A 194 -18.18 -5.93 -48.13
CA LEU A 194 -19.32 -5.96 -47.21
C LEU A 194 -19.23 -7.12 -46.20
N ASP A 195 -18.79 -8.31 -46.64
CA ASP A 195 -18.57 -9.43 -45.73
C ASP A 195 -17.48 -9.15 -44.69
N SER A 196 -16.35 -8.51 -45.08
CA SER A 196 -15.32 -8.06 -44.15
C SER A 196 -15.81 -6.98 -43.20
N LEU A 197 -16.62 -6.04 -43.69
CA LEU A 197 -17.21 -4.99 -42.85
C LEU A 197 -18.12 -5.59 -41.76
N ASN A 198 -18.92 -6.59 -42.11
CA ASN A 198 -19.80 -7.27 -41.14
C ASN A 198 -19.05 -8.10 -40.08
N LYS A 199 -17.76 -8.36 -40.27
CA LYS A 199 -16.91 -9.07 -39.30
C LYS A 199 -16.25 -8.13 -38.30
N LEU A 200 -16.30 -6.82 -38.53
CA LEU A 200 -15.85 -5.84 -37.56
C LEU A 200 -16.85 -5.77 -36.41
N ASP A 201 -16.47 -6.27 -35.27
CA ASP A 201 -17.33 -6.43 -34.08
C ASP A 201 -16.94 -5.50 -32.92
N HIS A 202 -15.95 -4.63 -33.11
CA HIS A 202 -15.54 -3.66 -32.11
C HIS A 202 -16.11 -2.26 -32.40
N PRO A 203 -16.65 -1.55 -31.39
CA PRO A 203 -17.34 -0.26 -31.58
C PRO A 203 -16.47 0.86 -32.21
N TRP A 204 -15.16 0.74 -32.15
CA TRP A 204 -14.22 1.71 -32.69
C TRP A 204 -14.16 1.71 -34.23
N TRP A 205 -14.33 0.54 -34.88
CA TRP A 205 -14.39 0.39 -36.32
C TRP A 205 -15.81 0.54 -36.86
#